data_bf42fa72aa9007f6fc08e554892d4314
#
_entry.id   bf42fa72aa9007f6fc08e554892d4314
#
_cell.length_a   1.000
_cell.length_b   1.000
_cell.length_c   1.000
_cell.angle_alpha   90.00
_cell.angle_beta   90.00
_cell.angle_gamma   90.00
#
_symmetry.space_group_name_H-M   'P 1'
#
loop_
_entity.id
_entity.type
_entity.pdbx_description
1 polymer ?
#
loop_
_entity_poly.entity_id
_entity_poly.type
_entity_poly.pdbx_seq_one_letter_code
_entity_poly.pdbx_strand_id
1 'polypeptide(L)'
;MWPGQQPPADTGHSPAFPGGPPPGGRGGGSRTTVVAVVAAAVVVAVAAVTGTVLLRGGDDRADPAPTASAPSASAADDPANGAEGPRPTVAGWRVVTNPDLGIAFDVPDSWVPKAPTWVTYVAENDDPDDKPLVAMRAPAVLQEEWCAADSDRDGRLDHVPLAGAGTRGEDGARGTEEIARKNAAAWVYGAFAQPARDKVTTGPVSSFTTSSGIAGSVTTSRSSGVEKRDKCDVDGKATTFAFETADGDLASWSFYGAADVADEVPDGTVRKILSTVRYVPDKGQ
;
A
#
# COMPACT_ATOMS: atom_id res chain seq x y z
N MET A 1 1.80 19.18 11.90
CA MET A 1 3.14 18.56 11.92
C MET A 1 2.97 17.11 12.30
N TRP A 2 3.19 16.16 11.43
CA TRP A 2 3.12 14.72 11.73
C TRP A 2 4.31 14.32 12.61
N PRO A 3 4.15 13.60 13.70
CA PRO A 3 5.30 13.02 14.41
C PRO A 3 5.75 11.78 13.64
N GLY A 4 6.72 11.92 12.76
CA GLY A 4 7.27 10.79 11.98
C GLY A 4 8.06 11.21 10.75
N GLN A 5 8.06 12.47 10.38
CA GLN A 5 8.93 13.02 9.34
C GLN A 5 9.97 13.95 9.98
N GLN A 6 10.95 13.37 10.65
CA GLN A 6 12.25 14.04 10.86
C GLN A 6 13.31 13.20 10.15
N PRO A 7 13.98 13.77 9.14
CA PRO A 7 15.25 13.20 8.69
C PRO A 7 16.29 13.32 9.80
N PRO A 8 17.24 12.38 9.89
CA PRO A 8 18.31 12.47 10.87
C PRO A 8 19.10 13.76 10.65
N ALA A 9 19.40 14.46 11.74
CA ALA A 9 20.21 15.66 11.73
C ALA A 9 21.63 15.33 11.23
N ASP A 10 21.96 15.83 10.04
CA ASP A 10 23.31 15.79 9.52
C ASP A 10 24.04 17.06 9.95
N THR A 11 25.03 16.88 10.83
CA THR A 11 25.96 17.92 11.25
C THR A 11 27.12 17.96 10.27
N GLY A 12 27.02 18.76 9.21
CA GLY A 12 28.09 18.93 8.24
C GLY A 12 28.13 20.33 7.63
N HIS A 13 29.15 21.07 8.01
CA HIS A 13 29.58 22.42 7.65
C HIS A 13 29.36 22.84 6.19
N SER A 14 28.85 24.07 6.03
CA SER A 14 28.86 24.85 4.79
C SER A 14 30.26 25.29 4.35
N PRO A 15 30.45 25.55 3.07
CA PRO A 15 30.89 26.87 2.68
C PRO A 15 30.02 27.57 1.63
N ALA A 16 29.87 28.86 1.81
CA ALA A 16 29.18 29.79 0.97
C ALA A 16 29.92 30.06 -0.35
N PHE A 17 29.17 30.23 -1.45
CA PHE A 17 29.61 30.99 -2.62
C PHE A 17 28.52 31.94 -3.11
N PRO A 18 28.86 33.14 -3.55
CA PRO A 18 27.94 34.20 -3.93
C PRO A 18 27.72 34.26 -5.45
N GLY A 19 26.56 34.71 -5.89
CA GLY A 19 26.49 35.35 -7.18
C GLY A 19 25.32 35.07 -8.09
N GLY A 20 24.46 36.06 -8.30
CA GLY A 20 23.85 36.45 -9.53
C GLY A 20 22.42 35.99 -9.82
N PRO A 21 21.48 36.92 -10.14
CA PRO A 21 20.10 36.59 -10.44
C PRO A 21 19.91 36.14 -11.89
N PRO A 22 18.96 35.21 -12.16
CA PRO A 22 18.57 34.85 -13.52
C PRO A 22 17.41 35.69 -14.03
N PRO A 23 17.27 35.85 -15.36
CA PRO A 23 16.13 36.50 -15.97
C PRO A 23 14.94 35.55 -16.10
N GLY A 24 13.75 36.15 -15.99
CA GLY A 24 12.47 35.43 -16.00
C GLY A 24 12.13 34.71 -17.31
N GLY A 25 11.48 33.60 -17.17
CA GLY A 25 10.78 32.87 -18.21
C GLY A 25 9.44 32.39 -17.71
N ARG A 26 8.35 32.95 -18.24
CA ARG A 26 7.00 32.44 -18.07
C ARG A 26 6.84 31.17 -18.91
N GLY A 27 6.55 30.06 -18.26
CA GLY A 27 6.09 28.84 -18.92
C GLY A 27 5.15 28.12 -17.98
N GLY A 28 3.84 28.10 -18.30
CA GLY A 28 2.86 27.30 -17.58
C GLY A 28 3.08 25.82 -17.91
N GLY A 29 3.52 25.04 -16.96
CA GLY A 29 3.63 23.59 -17.07
C GLY A 29 2.55 22.92 -16.22
N SER A 30 1.68 22.16 -16.84
CA SER A 30 0.80 21.19 -16.18
C SER A 30 1.68 20.16 -15.49
N ARG A 31 1.58 20.06 -14.17
CA ARG A 31 2.29 19.05 -13.39
C ARG A 31 1.35 17.89 -13.13
N THR A 32 1.79 16.73 -13.55
CA THR A 32 1.11 15.45 -13.39
C THR A 32 1.23 14.95 -11.95
N THR A 33 0.23 14.23 -11.49
CA THR A 33 0.18 13.59 -10.17
C THR A 33 1.36 12.65 -10.01
N VAL A 34 2.40 13.08 -9.33
CA VAL A 34 3.52 12.22 -8.95
C VAL A 34 3.08 11.46 -7.70
N VAL A 35 2.85 10.17 -7.83
CA VAL A 35 2.86 9.28 -6.68
C VAL A 35 4.31 9.16 -6.25
N ALA A 36 4.76 10.01 -5.33
CA ALA A 36 6.14 10.01 -4.88
C ALA A 36 6.42 8.72 -4.09
N VAL A 37 7.15 7.82 -4.71
CA VAL A 37 7.66 6.59 -4.12
C VAL A 37 9.06 6.87 -3.60
N VAL A 38 9.21 7.21 -2.33
CA VAL A 38 10.53 7.37 -1.70
C VAL A 38 11.06 5.98 -1.33
N ALA A 39 11.90 5.40 -2.18
CA ALA A 39 12.61 4.17 -1.92
C ALA A 39 13.93 4.47 -1.21
N ALA A 40 14.06 4.15 0.07
CA ALA A 40 15.35 4.04 0.74
C ALA A 40 16.01 2.71 0.35
N ALA A 41 17.01 2.72 -0.53
CA ALA A 41 17.75 1.54 -0.92
C ALA A 41 18.68 1.08 0.22
N VAL A 42 18.35 -0.04 0.87
CA VAL A 42 19.27 -0.78 1.74
C VAL A 42 19.97 -1.84 0.89
N VAL A 43 21.25 -1.65 0.63
CA VAL A 43 22.11 -2.65 -0.01
C VAL A 43 22.48 -3.73 1.02
N VAL A 44 21.92 -4.92 0.90
CA VAL A 44 22.35 -6.11 1.66
C VAL A 44 23.33 -6.90 0.81
N ALA A 45 24.60 -6.93 1.22
CA ALA A 45 25.62 -7.79 0.65
C ALA A 45 25.41 -9.23 1.14
N VAL A 46 25.09 -10.16 0.23
CA VAL A 46 25.03 -11.60 0.52
C VAL A 46 26.39 -12.21 0.25
N ALA A 47 27.07 -12.68 1.30
CA ALA A 47 28.28 -13.49 1.19
C ALA A 47 27.90 -14.95 0.91
N ALA A 48 28.29 -15.47 -0.25
CA ALA A 48 28.16 -16.88 -0.60
C ALA A 48 29.22 -17.72 0.08
N VAL A 49 28.83 -18.71 0.87
CA VAL A 49 29.70 -19.76 1.39
C VAL A 49 29.47 -21.02 0.56
N THR A 50 30.45 -21.38 -0.24
CA THR A 50 30.51 -22.63 -0.97
C THR A 50 31.09 -23.73 -0.06
N GLY A 51 30.27 -24.73 0.27
CA GLY A 51 30.70 -25.95 0.96
C GLY A 51 30.70 -27.16 0.02
N THR A 52 31.88 -27.71 -0.26
CA THR A 52 32.09 -28.94 -1.02
C THR A 52 31.85 -30.16 -0.15
N VAL A 53 31.00 -31.11 -0.59
CA VAL A 53 30.86 -32.43 0.01
C VAL A 53 31.44 -33.47 -0.90
N LEU A 54 32.43 -34.22 -0.35
CA LEU A 54 33.13 -35.38 -0.95
C LEU A 54 32.25 -36.62 -0.97
N LEU A 55 32.19 -37.23 -2.12
CA LEU A 55 31.65 -38.56 -2.35
C LEU A 55 32.56 -39.65 -1.73
N ARG A 56 31.97 -40.62 -1.06
CA ARG A 56 32.60 -41.93 -0.89
C ARG A 56 31.54 -43.04 -0.90
N GLY A 57 31.72 -43.98 -1.78
CA GLY A 57 30.86 -45.09 -2.06
C GLY A 57 31.08 -46.32 -1.16
N GLY A 58 30.25 -47.31 -1.34
CA GLY A 58 30.35 -48.66 -0.74
C GLY A 58 29.10 -49.49 -0.95
N ASP A 59 29.22 -50.53 -1.72
CA ASP A 59 28.25 -51.51 -2.18
C ASP A 59 27.63 -52.37 -1.06
N ASP A 60 26.44 -52.92 -1.24
CA ASP A 60 26.06 -54.33 -1.42
C ASP A 60 24.67 -54.71 -0.85
N ARG A 61 23.86 -55.26 -1.77
CA ARG A 61 22.96 -56.44 -1.72
C ARG A 61 21.66 -56.52 -0.96
N ALA A 62 20.64 -56.79 -1.81
CA ALA A 62 19.59 -57.81 -1.75
C ALA A 62 18.30 -57.58 -0.94
N ASP A 63 17.23 -57.57 -1.71
CA ASP A 63 15.80 -57.88 -1.55
C ASP A 63 15.39 -58.91 -0.49
N PRO A 64 14.10 -59.02 -0.06
CA PRO A 64 12.85 -58.67 -0.74
C PRO A 64 11.73 -58.01 0.13
N ALA A 65 10.71 -57.49 -0.56
CA ALA A 65 9.47 -56.94 0.00
C ALA A 65 8.65 -57.96 0.81
N PRO A 66 7.67 -57.47 1.68
CA PRO A 66 6.30 -57.30 1.20
C PRO A 66 5.49 -56.11 1.77
N THR A 67 4.62 -55.59 0.91
CA THR A 67 3.21 -55.25 1.08
C THR A 67 2.73 -54.30 2.18
N ALA A 68 2.22 -53.18 1.71
CA ALA A 68 1.00 -52.49 2.09
C ALA A 68 0.88 -51.79 3.45
N SER A 69 0.83 -50.51 3.36
CA SER A 69 -0.28 -49.66 3.90
C SER A 69 0.06 -48.22 3.60
N ALA A 70 -0.78 -47.53 2.85
CA ALA A 70 -0.69 -46.11 2.62
C ALA A 70 -0.94 -45.34 3.92
N PRO A 71 -0.06 -44.46 4.35
CA PRO A 71 -0.42 -43.43 5.29
C PRO A 71 -0.89 -42.21 4.50
N SER A 72 -1.99 -41.65 4.98
CA SER A 72 -2.51 -40.34 4.62
C SER A 72 -1.39 -39.32 4.42
N ALA A 73 -1.44 -38.64 3.30
CA ALA A 73 -0.60 -37.48 3.07
C ALA A 73 -0.90 -36.42 4.13
N SER A 74 -0.02 -36.36 5.13
CA SER A 74 0.13 -35.17 5.96
C SER A 74 0.66 -34.08 5.03
N ALA A 75 -0.06 -32.97 4.98
CA ALA A 75 0.39 -31.76 4.31
C ALA A 75 1.83 -31.47 4.77
N ALA A 76 2.73 -31.40 3.81
CA ALA A 76 4.10 -31.00 4.06
C ALA A 76 4.06 -29.58 4.64
N ASP A 77 4.49 -29.43 5.89
CA ASP A 77 4.85 -28.15 6.47
C ASP A 77 6.02 -27.60 5.64
N ASP A 78 5.77 -26.49 4.95
CA ASP A 78 6.78 -25.71 4.24
C ASP A 78 7.71 -25.06 5.29
N PRO A 79 9.02 -25.42 5.39
CA PRO A 79 9.91 -24.92 6.42
C PRO A 79 10.44 -23.50 6.14
N ALA A 80 9.80 -22.71 5.28
CA ALA A 80 10.28 -21.39 4.87
C ALA A 80 9.63 -20.22 5.62
N ASN A 81 8.99 -20.43 6.78
CA ASN A 81 8.37 -19.32 7.52
C ASN A 81 8.79 -19.28 8.99
N GLY A 82 10.07 -19.06 9.24
CA GLY A 82 10.63 -18.73 10.54
C GLY A 82 10.46 -17.26 10.91
N ALA A 83 9.31 -16.61 10.61
CA ALA A 83 8.97 -15.28 11.08
C ALA A 83 7.65 -15.35 11.83
N GLU A 84 7.68 -15.11 13.14
CA GLU A 84 6.52 -14.96 14.05
C GLU A 84 5.68 -13.72 13.70
N GLY A 85 5.10 -13.69 12.50
CA GLY A 85 4.15 -12.68 12.04
C GLY A 85 2.70 -13.19 12.12
N PRO A 86 1.69 -12.32 12.10
CA PRO A 86 0.30 -12.76 12.01
C PRO A 86 0.09 -13.55 10.72
N ARG A 87 -0.63 -14.69 10.84
CA ARG A 87 -0.98 -15.52 9.67
C ARG A 87 -2.17 -14.94 8.93
N PRO A 88 -2.29 -15.15 7.59
CA PRO A 88 -3.46 -14.71 6.85
C PRO A 88 -4.71 -15.46 7.31
N THR A 89 -5.84 -14.76 7.37
CA THR A 89 -7.16 -15.33 7.68
C THR A 89 -7.83 -15.94 6.45
N VAL A 90 -7.36 -15.56 5.26
CA VAL A 90 -7.79 -16.11 3.98
C VAL A 90 -6.66 -16.96 3.41
N ALA A 91 -6.95 -18.24 3.14
CA ALA A 91 -5.95 -19.17 2.58
C ALA A 91 -5.42 -18.64 1.24
N GLY A 92 -4.09 -18.69 1.07
CA GLY A 92 -3.39 -18.22 -0.15
C GLY A 92 -3.26 -16.70 -0.25
N TRP A 93 -3.68 -15.94 0.78
CA TRP A 93 -3.49 -14.49 0.82
C TRP A 93 -2.23 -14.11 1.61
N ARG A 94 -1.79 -12.87 1.48
CA ARG A 94 -0.64 -12.29 2.19
C ARG A 94 -1.12 -11.34 3.27
N VAL A 95 -0.41 -11.31 4.40
CA VAL A 95 -0.68 -10.37 5.48
C VAL A 95 0.08 -9.07 5.26
N VAL A 96 -0.62 -7.97 5.44
CA VAL A 96 -0.06 -6.61 5.54
C VAL A 96 -0.19 -6.17 6.99
N THR A 97 0.88 -5.70 7.59
CA THR A 97 0.89 -5.28 8.99
C THR A 97 1.41 -3.86 9.13
N ASN A 98 0.65 -3.03 9.84
CA ASN A 98 1.11 -1.74 10.34
C ASN A 98 1.35 -1.87 11.85
N PRO A 99 2.60 -2.07 12.28
CA PRO A 99 2.93 -2.29 13.68
C PRO A 99 2.70 -1.04 14.54
N ASP A 100 2.81 0.17 13.97
CA ASP A 100 2.62 1.42 14.70
C ASP A 100 1.15 1.59 15.17
N LEU A 101 0.21 0.96 14.47
CA LEU A 101 -1.21 0.97 14.82
C LEU A 101 -1.70 -0.36 15.39
N GLY A 102 -0.85 -1.37 15.45
CA GLY A 102 -1.26 -2.72 15.84
C GLY A 102 -2.34 -3.31 14.93
N ILE A 103 -2.33 -2.99 13.62
CA ILE A 103 -3.36 -3.39 12.66
C ILE A 103 -2.76 -4.26 11.57
N ALA A 104 -3.50 -5.30 11.18
CA ALA A 104 -3.21 -6.09 9.98
C ALA A 104 -4.45 -6.26 9.12
N PHE A 105 -4.22 -6.54 7.83
CA PHE A 105 -5.24 -6.97 6.89
C PHE A 105 -4.62 -7.93 5.87
N ASP A 106 -5.44 -8.69 5.16
CA ASP A 106 -4.96 -9.63 4.16
C ASP A 106 -5.28 -9.13 2.76
N VAL A 107 -4.39 -9.43 1.82
CA VAL A 107 -4.54 -9.12 0.39
C VAL A 107 -4.31 -10.37 -0.45
N PRO A 108 -4.92 -10.49 -1.64
CA PRO A 108 -4.63 -11.58 -2.56
C PRO A 108 -3.13 -11.71 -2.85
N ASP A 109 -2.68 -12.89 -3.18
CA ASP A 109 -1.27 -13.23 -3.48
C ASP A 109 -0.64 -12.33 -4.58
N SER A 110 -1.46 -11.87 -5.57
CA SER A 110 -1.02 -10.93 -6.61
C SER A 110 -0.64 -9.53 -6.12
N TRP A 111 -0.98 -9.18 -4.88
CA TRP A 111 -0.61 -7.91 -4.27
C TRP A 111 0.76 -7.99 -3.61
N VAL A 112 1.50 -6.89 -3.61
CA VAL A 112 2.84 -6.80 -3.02
C VAL A 112 2.79 -5.92 -1.77
N PRO A 113 2.85 -6.53 -0.56
CA PRO A 113 3.03 -5.77 0.68
C PRO A 113 4.35 -4.99 0.64
N LYS A 114 4.32 -3.72 1.02
CA LYS A 114 5.50 -2.87 1.18
C LYS A 114 5.98 -2.88 2.63
N ALA A 115 7.16 -2.34 2.86
CA ALA A 115 7.69 -2.20 4.22
C ALA A 115 6.71 -1.42 5.13
N PRO A 116 6.63 -1.72 6.43
CA PRO A 116 5.76 -1.00 7.36
C PRO A 116 5.98 0.51 7.41
N THR A 117 7.21 0.95 7.15
CA THR A 117 7.59 2.37 7.10
C THR A 117 7.25 3.07 5.79
N TRP A 118 6.83 2.31 4.78
CA TRP A 118 6.46 2.88 3.48
C TRP A 118 5.19 3.72 3.60
N VAL A 119 5.23 4.91 2.99
CA VAL A 119 4.11 5.84 2.93
C VAL A 119 3.72 6.04 1.47
N THR A 120 2.43 5.90 1.18
CA THR A 120 1.81 6.30 -0.08
C THR A 120 0.86 7.44 0.22
N TYR A 121 0.88 8.50 -0.58
CA TYR A 121 0.00 9.65 -0.41
C TYR A 121 -0.38 10.26 -1.77
N VAL A 122 -1.37 11.12 -1.75
CA VAL A 122 -1.71 12.02 -2.86
C VAL A 122 -1.72 13.46 -2.37
N ALA A 123 -1.26 14.37 -3.21
CA ALA A 123 -1.20 15.81 -2.95
C ALA A 123 -1.90 16.58 -4.09
N GLU A 124 -2.07 17.90 -3.95
CA GLU A 124 -2.49 18.74 -5.08
C GLU A 124 -1.34 18.85 -6.07
N ASN A 125 -1.66 18.76 -7.36
CA ASN A 125 -0.64 18.83 -8.43
C ASN A 125 0.11 20.16 -8.50
N ASP A 126 -0.50 21.23 -7.98
CA ASP A 126 0.04 22.60 -8.00
C ASP A 126 0.52 23.07 -6.62
N ASP A 127 0.49 22.22 -5.61
CA ASP A 127 1.03 22.53 -4.28
C ASP A 127 2.57 22.42 -4.29
N PRO A 128 3.31 23.54 -4.16
CA PRO A 128 4.76 23.52 -4.18
C PRO A 128 5.38 22.84 -2.94
N ASP A 129 4.61 22.70 -1.86
CA ASP A 129 5.03 22.03 -0.62
C ASP A 129 4.74 20.53 -0.64
N ASP A 130 4.10 20.02 -1.70
CA ASP A 130 3.70 18.61 -1.87
C ASP A 130 2.97 18.06 -0.63
N LYS A 131 2.08 18.88 -0.05
CA LYS A 131 1.40 18.56 1.20
C LYS A 131 0.34 17.48 0.97
N PRO A 132 0.41 16.35 1.68
CA PRO A 132 -0.56 15.29 1.50
C PRO A 132 -2.01 15.72 1.75
N LEU A 133 -2.88 15.47 0.80
CA LEU A 133 -4.34 15.50 0.99
C LEU A 133 -4.79 14.33 1.86
N VAL A 134 -4.23 13.17 1.59
CA VAL A 134 -4.41 11.93 2.33
C VAL A 134 -3.20 11.02 2.13
N ALA A 135 -2.88 10.22 3.12
CA ALA A 135 -1.77 9.26 3.09
C ALA A 135 -2.18 7.93 3.72
N MET A 136 -1.42 6.86 3.45
CA MET A 136 -1.48 5.58 4.15
C MET A 136 -0.08 5.05 4.40
N ARG A 137 0.08 4.23 5.43
CA ARG A 137 1.31 3.52 5.76
C ARG A 137 1.14 2.02 5.59
N ALA A 138 2.27 1.32 5.54
CA ALA A 138 2.32 -0.13 5.34
C ALA A 138 1.35 -0.57 4.22
N PRO A 139 1.45 -0.02 3.01
CA PRO A 139 0.52 -0.38 1.95
C PRO A 139 0.86 -1.73 1.33
N ALA A 140 -0.14 -2.34 0.71
CA ALA A 140 0.06 -3.31 -0.35
C ALA A 140 -0.34 -2.67 -1.69
N VAL A 141 0.38 -3.02 -2.75
CA VAL A 141 0.22 -2.45 -4.08
C VAL A 141 -0.06 -3.58 -5.09
N LEU A 142 -1.02 -3.35 -5.97
CA LEU A 142 -1.34 -4.25 -7.07
C LEU A 142 -0.81 -3.66 -8.38
N GLN A 143 -0.02 -4.44 -9.12
CA GLN A 143 0.56 -4.03 -10.40
C GLN A 143 1.19 -2.63 -10.31
N GLU A 144 2.32 -2.52 -9.64
CA GLU A 144 3.00 -1.24 -9.34
C GLU A 144 3.31 -0.40 -10.59
N GLU A 145 3.56 -1.06 -11.70
CA GLU A 145 3.83 -0.45 -13.01
C GLU A 145 2.68 -0.72 -14.01
N TRP A 146 1.42 -0.67 -13.54
CA TRP A 146 0.26 -0.94 -14.38
C TRP A 146 0.18 -0.02 -15.58
N CYS A 147 0.46 1.26 -15.39
CA CYS A 147 0.54 2.23 -16.45
C CYS A 147 1.79 3.08 -16.31
N ALA A 148 2.42 3.44 -17.42
CA ALA A 148 3.58 4.31 -17.44
C ALA A 148 3.39 5.40 -18.50
N ALA A 149 3.55 6.67 -18.14
CA ALA A 149 3.45 7.82 -19.02
C ALA A 149 4.51 8.85 -18.68
N ASP A 150 4.97 9.61 -19.65
CA ASP A 150 5.81 10.81 -19.50
C ASP A 150 4.87 12.02 -19.58
N SER A 151 4.12 12.23 -18.47
CA SER A 151 3.02 13.17 -18.45
C SER A 151 3.48 14.63 -18.35
N ASP A 152 4.62 14.86 -17.72
CA ASP A 152 5.27 16.19 -17.63
C ASP A 152 6.27 16.46 -18.76
N ARG A 153 6.56 15.44 -19.60
CA ARG A 153 7.45 15.49 -20.78
C ARG A 153 8.90 15.82 -20.40
N ASP A 154 9.36 15.31 -19.28
CA ASP A 154 10.75 15.44 -18.84
C ASP A 154 11.67 14.35 -19.43
N GLY A 155 11.11 13.42 -20.20
CA GLY A 155 11.80 12.29 -20.82
C GLY A 155 11.90 11.05 -19.94
N ARG A 156 11.20 11.02 -18.79
CA ARG A 156 11.09 9.89 -17.88
C ARG A 156 9.67 9.35 -17.87
N LEU A 157 9.54 8.07 -17.56
CA LEU A 157 8.23 7.46 -17.39
C LEU A 157 7.87 7.48 -15.89
N ASP A 158 6.74 8.10 -15.61
CA ASP A 158 6.07 7.94 -14.32
C ASP A 158 5.25 6.65 -14.33
N HIS A 159 5.39 5.85 -13.28
CA HIS A 159 4.67 4.59 -13.12
C HIS A 159 3.50 4.77 -12.17
N VAL A 160 2.33 4.31 -12.61
CA VAL A 160 1.10 4.38 -11.84
C VAL A 160 0.64 2.95 -11.50
N PRO A 161 0.41 2.62 -10.23
CA PRO A 161 -0.12 1.32 -9.85
C PRO A 161 -1.61 1.20 -10.19
N LEU A 162 -2.06 -0.04 -10.44
CA LEU A 162 -3.48 -0.31 -10.65
C LEU A 162 -4.30 0.00 -9.39
N ALA A 163 -3.81 -0.39 -8.22
CA ALA A 163 -4.47 -0.15 -6.95
C ALA A 163 -3.49 -0.20 -5.76
N GLY A 164 -3.90 0.40 -4.66
CA GLY A 164 -3.23 0.32 -3.37
C GLY A 164 -4.20 0.23 -2.21
N ALA A 165 -3.77 -0.40 -1.11
CA ALA A 165 -4.51 -0.45 0.14
C ALA A 165 -3.55 -0.35 1.33
N GLY A 166 -3.93 0.37 2.39
CA GLY A 166 -3.11 0.57 3.56
C GLY A 166 -3.88 1.20 4.71
N THR A 167 -3.19 1.55 5.80
CA THR A 167 -3.79 2.07 7.03
C THR A 167 -3.13 3.37 7.49
N ARG A 168 -3.85 4.16 8.30
CA ARG A 168 -3.30 5.33 8.97
C ARG A 168 -4.03 5.63 10.28
N GLY A 169 -3.34 6.33 11.21
CA GLY A 169 -3.98 7.00 12.34
C GLY A 169 -4.62 8.31 11.90
N GLU A 170 -5.70 8.71 12.57
CA GLU A 170 -6.55 9.85 12.20
C GLU A 170 -6.57 10.91 13.30
N ASP A 171 -5.39 11.49 13.59
CA ASP A 171 -5.25 12.51 14.63
C ASP A 171 -6.10 13.75 14.34
N GLY A 172 -6.84 14.21 15.37
CA GLY A 172 -7.66 15.42 15.30
C GLY A 172 -8.96 15.28 14.52
N ALA A 173 -9.31 14.09 14.06
CA ALA A 173 -10.61 13.82 13.44
C ALA A 173 -11.72 13.76 14.50
N ARG A 174 -12.99 14.05 14.08
CA ARG A 174 -14.12 14.13 15.00
C ARG A 174 -14.94 12.85 15.10
N GLY A 175 -14.72 11.90 14.16
CA GLY A 175 -15.45 10.64 14.16
C GLY A 175 -15.27 9.86 12.86
N THR A 176 -15.66 8.60 12.91
CA THR A 176 -15.44 7.63 11.83
C THR A 176 -16.16 7.98 10.53
N GLU A 177 -17.37 8.59 10.58
CA GLU A 177 -18.12 8.97 9.37
C GLU A 177 -17.43 10.10 8.59
N GLU A 178 -16.91 11.11 9.32
CA GLU A 178 -16.17 12.21 8.71
C GLU A 178 -14.90 11.70 8.02
N ILE A 179 -14.13 10.84 8.70
CA ILE A 179 -12.92 10.24 8.17
C ILE A 179 -13.23 9.44 6.91
N ALA A 180 -14.19 8.52 6.98
CA ALA A 180 -14.55 7.67 5.86
C ALA A 180 -14.86 8.50 4.61
N ARG A 181 -15.72 9.52 4.75
CA ARG A 181 -16.13 10.41 3.66
C ARG A 181 -14.98 11.24 3.11
N LYS A 182 -14.21 11.88 3.98
CA LYS A 182 -13.11 12.77 3.60
C LYS A 182 -11.98 12.02 2.90
N ASN A 183 -11.56 10.89 3.47
CA ASN A 183 -10.42 10.16 2.92
C ASN A 183 -10.77 9.45 1.60
N ALA A 184 -11.97 8.84 1.48
CA ALA A 184 -12.38 8.23 0.22
C ALA A 184 -12.44 9.27 -0.92
N ALA A 185 -12.98 10.47 -0.66
CA ALA A 185 -13.02 11.53 -1.64
C ALA A 185 -11.61 12.07 -1.98
N ALA A 186 -10.75 12.23 -0.98
CA ALA A 186 -9.39 12.73 -1.17
C ALA A 186 -8.53 11.78 -2.00
N TRP A 187 -8.65 10.46 -1.78
CA TRP A 187 -7.95 9.46 -2.60
C TRP A 187 -8.37 9.51 -4.06
N VAL A 188 -9.69 9.56 -4.34
CA VAL A 188 -10.19 9.64 -5.73
C VAL A 188 -9.79 10.95 -6.40
N TYR A 189 -9.97 12.06 -5.69
CA TYR A 189 -9.59 13.37 -6.23
C TYR A 189 -8.09 13.44 -6.53
N GLY A 190 -7.26 13.13 -5.53
CA GLY A 190 -5.82 13.27 -5.63
C GLY A 190 -5.19 12.35 -6.65
N ALA A 191 -5.65 11.10 -6.76
CA ALA A 191 -5.07 10.12 -7.66
C ALA A 191 -5.62 10.15 -9.09
N PHE A 192 -6.92 10.56 -9.29
CA PHE A 192 -7.59 10.31 -10.56
C PHE A 192 -8.31 11.53 -11.15
N ALA A 193 -8.68 12.54 -10.34
CA ALA A 193 -9.64 13.54 -10.80
C ALA A 193 -9.12 14.99 -10.81
N GLN A 194 -7.87 15.21 -10.47
CA GLN A 194 -7.33 16.58 -10.44
C GLN A 194 -7.31 17.25 -11.83
N PRO A 195 -7.66 18.53 -11.93
CA PRO A 195 -8.13 19.42 -10.86
C PRO A 195 -9.65 19.40 -10.65
N ALA A 196 -10.38 18.49 -11.28
CA ALA A 196 -11.85 18.48 -11.38
C ALA A 196 -12.52 17.81 -10.17
N ARG A 197 -12.65 18.53 -9.05
CA ARG A 197 -13.33 18.03 -7.83
C ARG A 197 -14.81 17.67 -8.06
N ASP A 198 -15.47 18.32 -9.00
CA ASP A 198 -16.85 18.07 -9.40
C ASP A 198 -17.06 16.69 -10.07
N LYS A 199 -15.98 16.06 -10.52
CA LYS A 199 -16.01 14.70 -11.06
C LYS A 199 -16.03 13.61 -9.99
N VAL A 200 -15.81 13.95 -8.73
CA VAL A 200 -15.79 13.01 -7.62
C VAL A 200 -17.16 12.94 -6.94
N THR A 201 -17.71 11.75 -6.88
CA THR A 201 -18.96 11.47 -6.14
C THR A 201 -18.68 10.51 -5.00
N THR A 202 -19.14 10.86 -3.80
CA THR A 202 -19.05 10.03 -2.60
C THR A 202 -20.40 9.42 -2.27
N GLY A 203 -20.43 8.11 -2.11
CA GLY A 203 -21.63 7.36 -1.72
C GLY A 203 -22.05 7.63 -0.28
N PRO A 204 -23.18 7.04 0.16
CA PRO A 204 -23.61 7.13 1.55
C PRO A 204 -22.60 6.41 2.47
N VAL A 205 -22.40 6.99 3.65
CA VAL A 205 -21.68 6.30 4.73
C VAL A 205 -22.60 5.25 5.33
N SER A 206 -22.05 4.07 5.59
CA SER A 206 -22.75 2.97 6.25
C SER A 206 -21.90 2.37 7.36
N SER A 207 -22.51 1.71 8.32
CA SER A 207 -21.81 0.91 9.31
C SER A 207 -21.26 -0.36 8.66
N PHE A 208 -20.09 -0.79 9.12
CA PHE A 208 -19.47 -2.04 8.73
C PHE A 208 -18.77 -2.69 9.93
N THR A 209 -18.81 -4.02 9.98
CA THR A 209 -18.09 -4.79 10.99
C THR A 209 -17.20 -5.80 10.27
N THR A 210 -15.91 -5.80 10.58
CA THR A 210 -14.94 -6.76 10.03
C THR A 210 -15.19 -8.17 10.55
N SER A 211 -14.56 -9.18 9.94
CA SER A 211 -14.64 -10.56 10.43
C SER A 211 -14.03 -10.74 11.82
N SER A 212 -13.15 -9.84 12.25
CA SER A 212 -12.56 -9.82 13.59
C SER A 212 -13.40 -9.06 14.63
N GLY A 213 -14.53 -8.45 14.21
CA GLY A 213 -15.43 -7.74 15.11
C GLY A 213 -15.16 -6.23 15.22
N ILE A 214 -14.21 -5.65 14.48
CA ILE A 214 -13.99 -4.20 14.46
C ILE A 214 -15.18 -3.54 13.77
N ALA A 215 -15.91 -2.70 14.51
CA ALA A 215 -17.02 -1.92 13.97
C ALA A 215 -16.57 -0.49 13.61
N GLY A 216 -17.15 0.07 12.56
CA GLY A 216 -16.82 1.42 12.11
C GLY A 216 -17.70 1.89 10.96
N SER A 217 -17.28 2.97 10.31
CA SER A 217 -17.97 3.62 9.20
C SER A 217 -17.23 3.39 7.89
N VAL A 218 -17.94 3.04 6.83
CA VAL A 218 -17.38 2.82 5.50
C VAL A 218 -18.12 3.63 4.44
N THR A 219 -17.38 4.15 3.47
CA THR A 219 -17.94 4.69 2.23
C THR A 219 -17.01 4.47 1.05
N THR A 220 -17.56 4.61 -0.15
CA THR A 220 -16.82 4.55 -1.41
C THR A 220 -17.04 5.84 -2.18
N SER A 221 -15.97 6.42 -2.71
CA SER A 221 -15.99 7.51 -3.68
C SER A 221 -15.55 6.98 -5.05
N ARG A 222 -16.05 7.61 -6.12
CA ARG A 222 -15.68 7.32 -7.50
C ARG A 222 -15.54 8.63 -8.27
N SER A 223 -14.62 8.69 -9.24
CA SER A 223 -14.68 9.70 -10.29
C SER A 223 -15.46 9.18 -11.48
N SER A 224 -15.91 10.11 -12.34
CA SER A 224 -16.62 9.78 -13.55
C SER A 224 -16.41 10.87 -14.61
N GLY A 225 -15.95 10.47 -15.79
CA GLY A 225 -15.75 11.35 -16.92
C GLY A 225 -14.62 12.35 -16.69
N VAL A 226 -13.52 11.92 -16.08
CA VAL A 226 -12.29 12.71 -16.00
C VAL A 226 -11.70 12.92 -17.39
N GLU A 227 -11.08 14.07 -17.61
CA GLU A 227 -10.41 14.36 -18.87
C GLU A 227 -9.19 13.45 -19.04
N LYS A 228 -9.15 12.74 -20.16
CA LYS A 228 -8.04 11.84 -20.50
C LYS A 228 -6.99 12.60 -21.32
N ARG A 229 -5.97 13.13 -20.66
CA ARG A 229 -4.87 13.89 -21.28
C ARG A 229 -3.74 12.98 -21.73
N ASP A 230 -3.59 11.83 -21.06
CA ASP A 230 -2.67 10.77 -21.46
C ASP A 230 -3.30 9.37 -21.26
N LYS A 231 -2.53 8.33 -21.57
CA LYS A 231 -3.03 6.94 -21.52
C LYS A 231 -3.25 6.41 -20.11
N CYS A 232 -2.67 7.06 -19.09
CA CYS A 232 -2.81 6.68 -17.69
C CYS A 232 -3.94 7.43 -16.97
N ASP A 233 -4.52 8.45 -17.60
CA ASP A 233 -5.67 9.16 -17.05
C ASP A 233 -6.94 8.30 -17.18
N VAL A 234 -7.40 7.78 -16.09
CA VAL A 234 -8.59 6.93 -15.97
C VAL A 234 -9.48 7.39 -14.83
N ASP A 235 -10.74 6.97 -14.85
CA ASP A 235 -11.59 7.12 -13.68
C ASP A 235 -11.08 6.22 -12.55
N GLY A 236 -11.36 6.62 -11.30
CA GLY A 236 -10.89 5.91 -10.13
C GLY A 236 -11.96 5.71 -9.07
N LYS A 237 -11.66 4.80 -8.16
CA LYS A 237 -12.48 4.55 -6.97
C LYS A 237 -11.62 4.43 -5.72
N ALA A 238 -12.20 4.78 -4.58
CA ALA A 238 -11.58 4.54 -3.28
C ALA A 238 -12.64 4.17 -2.25
N THR A 239 -12.30 3.24 -1.37
CA THR A 239 -13.12 2.84 -0.22
C THR A 239 -12.32 3.10 1.03
N THR A 240 -12.91 3.84 1.98
CA THR A 240 -12.31 4.06 3.29
C THR A 240 -13.24 3.52 4.38
N PHE A 241 -12.66 2.72 5.27
CA PHE A 241 -13.25 2.24 6.51
C PHE A 241 -12.53 2.89 7.67
N ALA A 242 -13.24 3.64 8.49
CA ALA A 242 -12.73 4.31 9.67
C ALA A 242 -13.33 3.69 10.93
N PHE A 243 -12.51 3.54 11.97
CA PHE A 243 -12.86 2.83 13.21
C PHE A 243 -12.05 3.38 14.39
N GLU A 244 -12.46 3.02 15.61
CA GLU A 244 -11.66 3.25 16.81
C GLU A 244 -10.70 2.07 17.03
N THR A 245 -9.45 2.36 17.38
CA THR A 245 -8.46 1.37 17.81
C THR A 245 -8.79 0.82 19.20
N ALA A 246 -8.07 -0.19 19.65
CA ALA A 246 -8.25 -0.72 21.01
C ALA A 246 -7.95 0.33 22.10
N ASP A 247 -7.10 1.32 21.80
CA ASP A 247 -6.71 2.40 22.69
C ASP A 247 -7.66 3.60 22.64
N GLY A 248 -8.70 3.55 21.79
CA GLY A 248 -9.68 4.61 21.62
C GLY A 248 -9.29 5.70 20.62
N ASP A 249 -8.17 5.56 19.95
CA ASP A 249 -7.74 6.46 18.89
C ASP A 249 -8.48 6.15 17.58
N LEU A 250 -8.61 7.17 16.71
CA LEU A 250 -9.22 6.97 15.40
C LEU A 250 -8.18 6.50 14.39
N ALA A 251 -8.57 5.51 13.58
CA ALA A 251 -7.76 4.97 12.50
C ALA A 251 -8.62 4.71 11.25
N SER A 252 -7.96 4.58 10.11
CA SER A 252 -8.61 4.16 8.88
C SER A 252 -7.80 3.12 8.12
N TRP A 253 -8.53 2.27 7.40
CA TRP A 253 -8.06 1.48 6.29
C TRP A 253 -8.63 2.09 5.01
N SER A 254 -7.79 2.26 3.99
CA SER A 254 -8.22 2.77 2.69
C SER A 254 -7.72 1.89 1.57
N PHE A 255 -8.55 1.76 0.55
CA PHE A 255 -8.25 1.23 -0.78
C PHE A 255 -8.43 2.35 -1.80
N TYR A 256 -7.56 2.45 -2.81
CA TYR A 256 -7.78 3.23 -4.01
C TYR A 256 -7.34 2.42 -5.24
N GLY A 257 -7.92 2.68 -6.40
CA GLY A 257 -7.56 2.00 -7.65
C GLY A 257 -8.29 2.56 -8.86
N ALA A 258 -7.75 2.22 -10.04
CA ALA A 258 -8.37 2.53 -11.32
C ALA A 258 -9.77 1.91 -11.42
N ALA A 259 -10.70 2.64 -12.02
CA ALA A 259 -12.07 2.20 -12.27
C ALA A 259 -12.39 2.25 -13.77
N ASP A 260 -13.41 1.49 -14.17
CA ASP A 260 -13.86 1.40 -15.56
C ASP A 260 -12.76 0.95 -16.55
N VAL A 261 -11.84 0.13 -16.04
CA VAL A 261 -10.75 -0.52 -16.80
C VAL A 261 -10.89 -2.05 -16.72
N ALA A 262 -10.30 -2.75 -17.69
CA ALA A 262 -10.42 -4.22 -17.77
C ALA A 262 -9.90 -4.94 -16.53
N ASP A 263 -8.84 -4.40 -15.91
CA ASP A 263 -8.17 -4.96 -14.73
C ASP A 263 -8.71 -4.37 -13.41
N GLU A 264 -9.82 -3.63 -13.44
CA GLU A 264 -10.40 -3.03 -12.23
C GLU A 264 -10.55 -4.07 -11.12
N VAL A 265 -10.11 -3.72 -9.91
CA VAL A 265 -10.31 -4.57 -8.73
C VAL A 265 -11.81 -4.63 -8.40
N PRO A 266 -12.46 -5.81 -8.44
CA PRO A 266 -13.88 -5.92 -8.17
C PRO A 266 -14.24 -5.45 -6.75
N ASP A 267 -15.38 -4.77 -6.60
CA ASP A 267 -15.86 -4.28 -5.29
C ASP A 267 -16.00 -5.39 -4.26
N GLY A 268 -16.35 -6.61 -4.71
CA GLY A 268 -16.37 -7.80 -3.85
C GLY A 268 -15.00 -8.17 -3.29
N THR A 269 -13.93 -7.99 -4.08
CA THR A 269 -12.54 -8.20 -3.63
C THR A 269 -12.14 -7.13 -2.63
N VAL A 270 -12.43 -5.85 -2.90
CA VAL A 270 -12.18 -4.74 -1.98
C VAL A 270 -12.86 -4.99 -0.63
N ARG A 271 -14.15 -5.39 -0.66
CA ARG A 271 -14.91 -5.70 0.54
C ARG A 271 -14.34 -6.90 1.30
N LYS A 272 -13.84 -7.91 0.60
CA LYS A 272 -13.20 -9.08 1.21
C LYS A 272 -11.89 -8.71 1.88
N ILE A 273 -11.04 -7.87 1.27
CA ILE A 273 -9.82 -7.34 1.88
C ILE A 273 -10.20 -6.56 3.16
N LEU A 274 -11.13 -5.61 3.06
CA LEU A 274 -11.63 -4.85 4.19
C LEU A 274 -12.11 -5.74 5.34
N SER A 275 -12.82 -6.83 5.04
CA SER A 275 -13.35 -7.74 6.07
C SER A 275 -12.25 -8.42 6.91
N THR A 276 -11.01 -8.45 6.42
CA THR A 276 -9.87 -9.07 7.11
C THR A 276 -9.11 -8.12 8.04
N VAL A 277 -9.48 -6.83 8.08
CA VAL A 277 -8.88 -5.85 8.99
C VAL A 277 -9.07 -6.30 10.44
N ARG A 278 -7.96 -6.34 11.20
CA ARG A 278 -7.92 -6.87 12.57
C ARG A 278 -6.83 -6.23 13.40
N TYR A 279 -6.99 -6.29 14.70
CA TYR A 279 -5.89 -5.97 15.61
C TYR A 279 -4.87 -7.10 15.63
N VAL A 280 -3.61 -6.75 15.78
CA VAL A 280 -2.50 -7.69 15.99
C VAL A 280 -2.06 -7.54 17.43
N PRO A 281 -1.93 -8.64 18.18
CA PRO A 281 -1.38 -8.57 19.52
C PRO A 281 0.00 -7.90 19.52
N ASP A 282 0.22 -6.99 20.46
CA ASP A 282 1.53 -6.40 20.68
C ASP A 282 2.52 -7.50 21.07
N LYS A 283 3.68 -7.56 20.42
CA LYS A 283 4.72 -8.57 20.69
C LYS A 283 5.45 -8.35 22.03
N GLY A 284 4.91 -7.49 22.90
CA GLY A 284 5.56 -6.96 24.10
C GLY A 284 4.93 -7.34 25.46
N GLN A 285 4.07 -8.38 25.53
CA GLN A 285 3.61 -8.92 26.82
C GLN A 285 3.93 -10.40 26.96
#